data_2db4e10b8c1b4795ab1bc6aa191a8f5f
#
_entry.id   2db4e10b8c1b4795ab1bc6aa191a8f5f
#
_cell.length_a   1.000
_cell.length_b   1.000
_cell.length_c   1.000
_cell.angle_alpha   90.00
_cell.angle_beta   90.00
_cell.angle_gamma   90.00
#
_symmetry.space_group_name_H-M   'P 1'
#
loop_
_entity.id
_entity.type
_entity.pdbx_description
1 polymer ?
#
loop_
_entity_poly.entity_id
_entity_poly.type
_entity_poly.pdbx_seq_one_letter_code
_entity_poly.pdbx_strand_id
1 'polypeptide(L)'
;MANLVNLERVSKAYGVRPLLTEVSLGIAAGERVGVVGRNGDGKTTLLEVMAGLEEPDAGRVSHTRGLHIGFLHQGDALDDTHSVREAVLGGRADHEWAADPATREVVEELLGGVTLDRSVLGLSGGERRRCSLAALLLDEHDLVVLDEPTNHLDVEAVSWLARHLAGRASALVVVTHDRWFLDAVCQSTWEVHDGVVDVYEGGYAAFVLAKAERQRQAAAREARRTNLLRKELAWLRRGAPARTSKPKFRLDAAAALVEDVPAPRDRLELQRFATQRLGKDVVDLEDVDLVRGERTLLRHATWRLGPGDRVGLVGVNGSGKSSVLALLSGSLTPTQGRVRQGRTVALAHLTQEPTLSPAGGEAPLDPEARVLETVESVRRVARTADGEVTATAMLERFGFTGDRLTARIGDLSGGERRRFQLLRLLLGEPNVLLLDEPTNDLDIETLTVLEDFLDGWPGTLVVVSHDRYFLERVTDSVWALLGDGTVSMLPRGVEEYLEHRAAEHAAAAAAATEAARPAPPPADEPRARSGSAEERTARKTLDRLDKQLARVAEQEAALNAEMAAHAHDYERLADLGARLQALTAEKERLELEWLDAAELLG
;
A
#
# COMPACT_ATOMS: atom_id res chain seq x y z
N MET A 1 15.93 6.92 -27.25
CA MET A 1 14.75 6.10 -27.55
C MET A 1 13.67 7.04 -28.09
N ALA A 2 12.78 6.58 -28.96
CA ALA A 2 11.70 7.44 -29.46
C ALA A 2 10.62 7.54 -28.35
N ASN A 3 10.11 8.74 -28.10
CA ASN A 3 9.00 8.94 -27.18
C ASN A 3 7.71 8.36 -27.78
N LEU A 4 6.96 7.61 -26.99
CA LEU A 4 5.61 7.13 -27.33
C LEU A 4 4.60 8.29 -27.26
N VAL A 5 4.70 9.09 -26.20
CA VAL A 5 3.89 10.28 -25.96
C VAL A 5 4.79 11.47 -25.65
N ASN A 6 4.43 12.64 -26.17
CA ASN A 6 5.15 13.88 -25.90
C ASN A 6 4.15 15.02 -25.64
N LEU A 7 4.30 15.67 -24.50
CA LEU A 7 3.56 16.87 -24.09
C LEU A 7 4.45 18.09 -24.30
N GLU A 8 3.98 19.11 -24.99
CA GLU A 8 4.70 20.35 -25.26
C GLU A 8 3.92 21.55 -24.72
N ARG A 9 4.38 22.13 -23.61
CA ARG A 9 3.80 23.27 -22.92
C ARG A 9 2.29 23.16 -22.70
N VAL A 10 1.87 22.00 -22.24
CA VAL A 10 0.46 21.68 -21.99
C VAL A 10 -0.04 22.46 -20.78
N SER A 11 -1.18 23.14 -20.96
CA SER A 11 -1.90 23.80 -19.88
C SER A 11 -3.35 23.34 -19.85
N LYS A 12 -3.90 23.15 -18.63
CA LYS A 12 -5.28 22.75 -18.40
C LYS A 12 -5.81 23.39 -17.11
N ALA A 13 -7.04 23.92 -17.17
CA ALA A 13 -7.71 24.52 -16.02
C ALA A 13 -9.17 24.10 -15.96
N TYR A 14 -9.73 23.99 -14.76
CA TYR A 14 -11.16 23.86 -14.54
C TYR A 14 -11.68 25.12 -13.83
N GLY A 15 -12.46 25.91 -14.58
CA GLY A 15 -12.91 27.22 -14.12
C GLY A 15 -11.73 28.17 -13.93
N VAL A 16 -11.56 28.69 -12.71
CA VAL A 16 -10.47 29.64 -12.38
C VAL A 16 -9.21 28.96 -11.84
N ARG A 17 -9.24 27.65 -11.59
CA ARG A 17 -8.13 26.91 -11.00
C ARG A 17 -7.30 26.26 -12.10
N PRO A 18 -6.04 26.68 -12.32
CA PRO A 18 -5.11 25.98 -13.19
C PRO A 18 -4.67 24.68 -12.52
N LEU A 19 -4.76 23.55 -13.24
CA LEU A 19 -4.26 22.25 -12.78
C LEU A 19 -2.92 21.90 -13.43
N LEU A 20 -2.70 22.33 -14.68
CA LEU A 20 -1.44 22.16 -15.41
C LEU A 20 -1.07 23.50 -16.07
N THR A 21 0.19 23.91 -15.98
CA THR A 21 0.70 25.17 -16.51
C THR A 21 2.00 24.92 -17.26
N GLU A 22 1.97 25.02 -18.59
CA GLU A 22 3.10 24.86 -19.51
C GLU A 22 3.92 23.58 -19.28
N VAL A 23 3.27 22.48 -18.92
CA VAL A 23 3.91 21.19 -18.65
C VAL A 23 4.49 20.60 -19.93
N SER A 24 5.76 20.19 -19.87
CA SER A 24 6.46 19.53 -20.97
C SER A 24 7.11 18.25 -20.48
N LEU A 25 6.65 17.09 -20.97
CA LEU A 25 7.04 15.75 -20.55
C LEU A 25 7.06 14.80 -21.73
N GLY A 26 7.80 13.71 -21.62
CA GLY A 26 7.80 12.65 -22.61
C GLY A 26 7.84 11.28 -21.96
N ILE A 27 7.22 10.30 -22.58
CA ILE A 27 7.25 8.88 -22.17
C ILE A 27 7.94 8.09 -23.26
N ALA A 28 9.03 7.43 -22.93
CA ALA A 28 9.75 6.54 -23.84
C ALA A 28 9.20 5.09 -23.77
N ALA A 29 9.47 4.29 -24.80
CA ALA A 29 9.11 2.89 -24.82
C ALA A 29 9.80 2.14 -23.66
N GLY A 30 9.02 1.34 -22.91
CA GLY A 30 9.48 0.57 -21.74
C GLY A 30 9.78 1.39 -20.49
N GLU A 31 9.56 2.71 -20.51
CA GLU A 31 9.73 3.57 -19.34
C GLU A 31 8.61 3.32 -18.32
N ARG A 32 8.96 3.32 -17.03
CA ARG A 32 8.01 3.13 -15.92
C ARG A 32 8.03 4.33 -14.99
N VAL A 33 6.94 5.08 -15.00
CA VAL A 33 6.78 6.35 -14.31
C VAL A 33 5.73 6.25 -13.22
N GLY A 34 6.10 6.62 -11.99
CA GLY A 34 5.15 6.84 -10.90
C GLY A 34 4.74 8.30 -10.84
N VAL A 35 3.45 8.59 -10.69
CA VAL A 35 2.94 9.96 -10.55
C VAL A 35 2.42 10.15 -9.14
N VAL A 36 2.96 11.15 -8.43
CA VAL A 36 2.61 11.48 -7.05
C VAL A 36 2.19 12.95 -6.94
N GLY A 37 1.53 13.30 -5.85
CA GLY A 37 1.06 14.66 -5.58
C GLY A 37 -0.18 14.64 -4.71
N ARG A 38 -0.61 15.81 -4.22
CA ARG A 38 -1.81 15.94 -3.38
C ARG A 38 -3.09 15.59 -4.15
N ASN A 39 -4.11 15.21 -3.40
CA ASN A 39 -5.43 15.03 -4.00
C ASN A 39 -5.97 16.36 -4.54
N GLY A 40 -6.40 16.34 -5.81
CA GLY A 40 -6.89 17.53 -6.51
C GLY A 40 -5.81 18.40 -7.18
N ASP A 41 -4.53 17.98 -7.24
CA ASP A 41 -3.46 18.69 -7.93
C ASP A 41 -3.40 18.40 -9.44
N GLY A 42 -4.33 17.58 -9.97
CA GLY A 42 -4.44 17.34 -11.40
C GLY A 42 -3.74 16.09 -11.91
N LYS A 43 -3.41 15.10 -11.03
CA LYS A 43 -2.80 13.83 -11.45
C LYS A 43 -3.62 13.09 -12.50
N THR A 44 -4.89 12.81 -12.22
CA THR A 44 -5.83 12.17 -13.16
C THR A 44 -5.95 12.97 -14.45
N THR A 45 -6.07 14.29 -14.36
CA THR A 45 -6.15 15.19 -15.54
C THR A 45 -4.87 15.09 -16.39
N LEU A 46 -3.68 15.01 -15.77
CA LEU A 46 -2.44 14.79 -16.49
C LEU A 46 -2.46 13.46 -17.27
N LEU A 47 -2.94 12.38 -16.63
CA LEU A 47 -3.07 11.08 -17.27
C LEU A 47 -4.07 11.10 -18.43
N GLU A 48 -5.23 11.71 -18.24
CA GLU A 48 -6.29 11.83 -19.28
C GLU A 48 -5.81 12.66 -20.49
N VAL A 49 -5.16 13.79 -20.24
CA VAL A 49 -4.58 14.64 -21.30
C VAL A 49 -3.46 13.87 -22.02
N MET A 50 -2.62 13.17 -21.31
CA MET A 50 -1.53 12.35 -21.88
C MET A 50 -2.09 11.20 -22.73
N ALA A 51 -3.17 10.56 -22.31
CA ALA A 51 -3.83 9.49 -23.07
C ALA A 51 -4.67 10.01 -24.24
N GLY A 52 -4.88 11.34 -24.36
CA GLY A 52 -5.74 11.95 -25.39
C GLY A 52 -7.24 11.80 -25.11
N LEU A 53 -7.63 11.49 -23.86
CA LEU A 53 -9.01 11.40 -23.41
C LEU A 53 -9.59 12.78 -23.07
N GLU A 54 -8.71 13.73 -22.71
CA GLU A 54 -9.04 15.11 -22.43
C GLU A 54 -8.17 16.04 -23.27
N GLU A 55 -8.76 17.08 -23.88
CA GLU A 55 -8.01 18.06 -24.67
C GLU A 55 -7.35 19.12 -23.77
N PRO A 56 -6.09 19.48 -23.99
CA PRO A 56 -5.46 20.59 -23.27
C PRO A 56 -6.05 21.94 -23.72
N ASP A 57 -6.08 22.92 -22.82
CA ASP A 57 -6.51 24.28 -23.14
C ASP A 57 -5.45 25.05 -23.95
N ALA A 58 -4.16 24.70 -23.77
CA ALA A 58 -3.04 25.22 -24.52
C ALA A 58 -1.91 24.19 -24.59
N GLY A 59 -1.01 24.35 -25.56
CA GLY A 59 0.06 23.40 -25.83
C GLY A 59 -0.35 22.30 -26.79
N ARG A 60 0.42 21.21 -26.83
CA ARG A 60 0.14 20.09 -27.74
C ARG A 60 0.55 18.76 -27.12
N VAL A 61 -0.29 17.74 -27.34
CA VAL A 61 0.04 16.34 -27.09
C VAL A 61 0.27 15.64 -28.41
N SER A 62 1.32 14.84 -28.52
CA SER A 62 1.59 14.05 -29.73
C SER A 62 1.86 12.60 -29.35
N HIS A 63 1.24 11.69 -30.09
CA HIS A 63 1.40 10.24 -29.93
C HIS A 63 2.16 9.67 -31.12
N THR A 64 2.95 8.62 -30.88
CA THR A 64 3.52 7.80 -31.95
C THR A 64 2.38 7.17 -32.75
N ARG A 65 2.55 7.10 -34.07
CA ARG A 65 1.51 6.54 -34.95
C ARG A 65 1.24 5.09 -34.64
N GLY A 66 -0.06 4.75 -34.41
CA GLY A 66 -0.48 3.39 -34.09
C GLY A 66 -0.22 2.99 -32.64
N LEU A 67 -0.02 3.96 -31.73
CA LEU A 67 0.15 3.70 -30.28
C LEU A 67 -1.13 3.14 -29.68
N HIS A 68 -1.03 1.99 -29.04
CA HIS A 68 -2.12 1.37 -28.28
C HIS A 68 -1.96 1.70 -26.80
N ILE A 69 -2.91 2.50 -26.26
CA ILE A 69 -2.92 2.92 -24.85
C ILE A 69 -4.00 2.17 -24.11
N GLY A 70 -3.64 1.44 -23.06
CA GLY A 70 -4.57 0.90 -22.09
C GLY A 70 -4.73 1.88 -20.92
N PHE A 71 -5.94 2.26 -20.58
CA PHE A 71 -6.23 3.21 -19.51
C PHE A 71 -7.16 2.62 -18.46
N LEU A 72 -6.71 2.58 -17.21
CA LEU A 72 -7.54 2.26 -16.06
C LEU A 72 -7.98 3.56 -15.37
N HIS A 73 -9.24 3.92 -15.54
CA HIS A 73 -9.83 5.09 -14.87
C HIS A 73 -10.02 4.87 -13.37
N GLN A 74 -10.13 5.93 -12.58
CA GLN A 74 -10.51 5.87 -11.17
C GLN A 74 -11.91 5.27 -10.97
N GLY A 75 -12.87 5.55 -11.87
CA GLY A 75 -14.14 4.84 -11.98
C GLY A 75 -14.02 3.61 -12.87
N ASP A 76 -14.88 2.60 -12.70
CA ASP A 76 -14.92 1.48 -13.62
C ASP A 76 -15.73 1.81 -14.88
N ALA A 77 -15.29 1.27 -16.03
CA ALA A 77 -15.94 1.43 -17.33
C ALA A 77 -16.61 0.12 -17.81
N LEU A 78 -16.87 -0.81 -16.90
CA LEU A 78 -17.48 -2.10 -17.25
C LEU A 78 -18.96 -1.92 -17.59
N ASP A 79 -19.42 -2.67 -18.60
CA ASP A 79 -20.82 -2.70 -18.99
C ASP A 79 -21.63 -3.57 -18.00
N ASP A 80 -22.60 -2.94 -17.34
CA ASP A 80 -23.49 -3.57 -16.36
C ASP A 80 -24.34 -4.71 -16.92
N THR A 81 -24.49 -4.78 -18.24
CA THR A 81 -25.27 -5.81 -18.92
C THR A 81 -24.50 -7.12 -19.11
N HIS A 82 -23.16 -7.06 -18.99
CA HIS A 82 -22.29 -8.21 -19.18
C HIS A 82 -22.14 -9.05 -17.91
N SER A 83 -21.78 -10.34 -18.11
CA SER A 83 -21.18 -11.16 -17.09
C SER A 83 -19.70 -10.81 -16.90
N VAL A 84 -19.09 -11.20 -15.76
CA VAL A 84 -17.65 -11.03 -15.54
C VAL A 84 -16.84 -11.71 -16.65
N ARG A 85 -17.26 -12.88 -17.10
CA ARG A 85 -16.65 -13.62 -18.22
C ARG A 85 -16.64 -12.80 -19.51
N GLU A 86 -17.75 -12.20 -19.86
CA GLU A 86 -17.86 -11.37 -21.06
C GLU A 86 -17.02 -10.10 -20.93
N ALA A 87 -17.09 -9.45 -19.80
CA ALA A 87 -16.38 -8.19 -19.56
C ALA A 87 -14.85 -8.34 -19.49
N VAL A 88 -14.34 -9.46 -18.95
CA VAL A 88 -12.89 -9.67 -18.73
C VAL A 88 -12.26 -10.56 -19.78
N LEU A 89 -12.95 -11.65 -20.16
CA LEU A 89 -12.40 -12.70 -21.02
C LEU A 89 -12.98 -12.67 -22.44
N GLY A 90 -13.84 -11.67 -22.76
CA GLY A 90 -14.50 -11.61 -24.06
C GLY A 90 -15.41 -12.81 -24.34
N GLY A 91 -15.95 -13.45 -23.30
CA GLY A 91 -16.82 -14.63 -23.42
C GLY A 91 -16.10 -15.95 -23.69
N ARG A 92 -14.75 -16.00 -23.59
CA ARG A 92 -13.98 -17.25 -23.79
C ARG A 92 -14.42 -18.34 -22.83
N ALA A 93 -14.48 -19.58 -23.33
CA ALA A 93 -14.80 -20.74 -22.52
C ALA A 93 -13.65 -21.13 -21.59
N ASP A 94 -13.94 -21.89 -20.51
CA ASP A 94 -12.93 -22.23 -19.50
C ASP A 94 -11.70 -22.95 -20.07
N HIS A 95 -11.90 -23.84 -21.04
CA HIS A 95 -10.80 -24.57 -21.68
C HIS A 95 -9.91 -23.70 -22.59
N GLU A 96 -10.42 -22.54 -23.04
CA GLU A 96 -9.67 -21.60 -23.90
C GLU A 96 -8.76 -20.68 -23.08
N TRP A 97 -9.33 -20.02 -22.04
CA TRP A 97 -8.54 -19.10 -21.23
C TRP A 97 -7.63 -19.82 -20.22
N ALA A 98 -8.07 -20.96 -19.67
CA ALA A 98 -7.27 -21.72 -18.73
C ALA A 98 -6.08 -22.46 -19.37
N ALA A 99 -6.08 -22.62 -20.70
CA ALA A 99 -4.96 -23.18 -21.44
C ALA A 99 -3.77 -22.20 -21.53
N ASP A 100 -4.03 -20.88 -21.48
CA ASP A 100 -2.99 -19.86 -21.48
C ASP A 100 -2.53 -19.55 -20.06
N PRO A 101 -1.25 -19.83 -19.71
CA PRO A 101 -0.73 -19.61 -18.37
C PRO A 101 -0.82 -18.15 -17.91
N ALA A 102 -0.59 -17.19 -18.84
CA ALA A 102 -0.62 -15.77 -18.50
C ALA A 102 -2.05 -15.29 -18.17
N THR A 103 -3.03 -15.69 -18.98
CA THR A 103 -4.45 -15.38 -18.72
C THR A 103 -4.91 -16.04 -17.40
N ARG A 104 -4.53 -17.28 -17.16
CA ARG A 104 -4.89 -18.00 -15.94
C ARG A 104 -4.33 -17.31 -14.70
N GLU A 105 -3.07 -16.90 -14.71
CA GLU A 105 -2.43 -16.17 -13.61
C GLU A 105 -3.19 -14.88 -13.28
N VAL A 106 -3.53 -14.05 -14.28
CA VAL A 106 -4.30 -12.81 -14.08
C VAL A 106 -5.67 -13.09 -13.47
N VAL A 107 -6.37 -14.13 -13.95
CA VAL A 107 -7.71 -14.50 -13.46
C VAL A 107 -7.63 -15.02 -12.02
N GLU A 108 -6.68 -15.89 -11.70
CA GLU A 108 -6.51 -16.46 -10.36
C GLU A 108 -6.18 -15.37 -9.33
N GLU A 109 -5.27 -14.47 -9.65
CA GLU A 109 -4.78 -13.44 -8.72
C GLU A 109 -5.75 -12.28 -8.53
N LEU A 110 -6.40 -11.80 -9.60
CA LEU A 110 -7.28 -10.63 -9.50
C LEU A 110 -8.76 -11.00 -9.31
N LEU A 111 -9.21 -12.11 -9.87
CA LEU A 111 -10.61 -12.54 -9.82
C LEU A 111 -10.86 -13.68 -8.85
N GLY A 112 -9.85 -14.06 -8.05
CA GLY A 112 -10.01 -15.08 -7.02
C GLY A 112 -11.23 -14.79 -6.12
N GLY A 113 -12.18 -15.76 -6.06
CA GLY A 113 -13.44 -15.63 -5.32
C GLY A 113 -14.57 -14.89 -6.04
N VAL A 114 -14.36 -14.41 -7.26
CA VAL A 114 -15.43 -13.85 -8.12
C VAL A 114 -15.89 -14.91 -9.12
N THR A 115 -17.18 -15.22 -9.11
CA THR A 115 -17.76 -16.18 -10.08
C THR A 115 -17.84 -15.51 -11.45
N LEU A 116 -17.21 -16.13 -12.47
CA LEU A 116 -17.13 -15.57 -13.82
C LEU A 116 -18.49 -15.35 -14.50
N ASP A 117 -19.48 -16.17 -14.18
CA ASP A 117 -20.83 -16.08 -14.75
C ASP A 117 -21.76 -15.11 -13.99
N ARG A 118 -21.25 -14.44 -12.95
CA ARG A 118 -21.97 -13.40 -12.21
C ARG A 118 -22.08 -12.13 -13.04
N SER A 119 -23.23 -11.44 -12.98
CA SER A 119 -23.44 -10.14 -13.61
C SER A 119 -22.56 -9.06 -12.99
N VAL A 120 -21.98 -8.19 -13.82
CA VAL A 120 -21.18 -7.01 -13.42
C VAL A 120 -21.98 -6.09 -12.50
N LEU A 121 -23.28 -5.88 -12.76
CA LEU A 121 -24.17 -5.03 -11.94
C LEU A 121 -24.21 -5.46 -10.45
N GLY A 122 -24.03 -6.74 -10.17
CA GLY A 122 -24.07 -7.27 -8.80
C GLY A 122 -22.74 -7.27 -8.06
N LEU A 123 -21.68 -6.73 -8.64
CA LEU A 123 -20.34 -6.67 -8.05
C LEU A 123 -20.20 -5.49 -7.09
N SER A 124 -19.42 -5.65 -6.04
CA SER A 124 -18.94 -4.54 -5.22
C SER A 124 -17.97 -3.65 -6.00
N GLY A 125 -17.78 -2.39 -5.57
CA GLY A 125 -16.83 -1.48 -6.23
C GLY A 125 -15.41 -2.06 -6.35
N GLY A 126 -14.94 -2.74 -5.30
CA GLY A 126 -13.63 -3.41 -5.34
C GLY A 126 -13.56 -4.60 -6.30
N GLU A 127 -14.63 -5.41 -6.41
CA GLU A 127 -14.71 -6.49 -7.40
C GLU A 127 -14.73 -5.93 -8.82
N ARG A 128 -15.53 -4.88 -9.08
CA ARG A 128 -15.57 -4.18 -10.37
C ARG A 128 -14.20 -3.65 -10.77
N ARG A 129 -13.50 -3.02 -9.83
CA ARG A 129 -12.16 -2.48 -10.04
C ARG A 129 -11.17 -3.57 -10.44
N ARG A 130 -11.18 -4.71 -9.75
CA ARG A 130 -10.34 -5.87 -10.07
C ARG A 130 -10.66 -6.46 -11.44
N CYS A 131 -11.94 -6.52 -11.82
CA CYS A 131 -12.36 -6.95 -13.15
C CYS A 131 -11.84 -5.98 -14.24
N SER A 132 -11.95 -4.66 -14.04
CA SER A 132 -11.43 -3.67 -14.99
C SER A 132 -9.91 -3.77 -15.16
N LEU A 133 -9.19 -3.95 -14.05
CA LEU A 133 -7.74 -4.14 -14.09
C LEU A 133 -7.37 -5.45 -14.81
N ALA A 134 -8.07 -6.56 -14.52
CA ALA A 134 -7.83 -7.83 -15.17
C ALA A 134 -8.07 -7.74 -16.69
N ALA A 135 -9.18 -7.14 -17.13
CA ALA A 135 -9.47 -6.93 -18.55
C ALA A 135 -8.35 -6.14 -19.24
N LEU A 136 -7.89 -5.05 -18.63
CA LEU A 136 -6.79 -4.24 -19.17
C LEU A 136 -5.47 -5.00 -19.25
N LEU A 137 -5.14 -5.82 -18.24
CA LEU A 137 -3.88 -6.57 -18.22
C LEU A 137 -3.87 -7.75 -19.21
N LEU A 138 -5.04 -8.27 -19.61
CA LEU A 138 -5.16 -9.33 -20.60
C LEU A 138 -5.00 -8.87 -22.04
N ASP A 139 -5.07 -7.55 -22.29
CA ASP A 139 -4.83 -6.97 -23.59
C ASP A 139 -3.38 -6.53 -23.76
N GLU A 140 -2.92 -6.46 -25.03
CA GLU A 140 -1.61 -5.95 -25.38
C GLU A 140 -1.64 -4.43 -25.62
N HIS A 141 -0.84 -3.70 -24.86
CA HIS A 141 -0.71 -2.26 -24.96
C HIS A 141 0.76 -1.85 -25.04
N ASP A 142 1.06 -0.81 -25.83
CA ASP A 142 2.39 -0.18 -25.89
C ASP A 142 2.62 0.69 -24.64
N LEU A 143 1.56 1.35 -24.16
CA LEU A 143 1.54 2.18 -22.96
C LEU A 143 0.37 1.78 -22.08
N VAL A 144 0.63 1.47 -20.83
CA VAL A 144 -0.37 1.21 -19.80
C VAL A 144 -0.43 2.40 -18.85
N VAL A 145 -1.62 2.97 -18.66
CA VAL A 145 -1.88 4.11 -17.78
C VAL A 145 -2.84 3.66 -16.69
N LEU A 146 -2.38 3.73 -15.44
CA LEU A 146 -3.14 3.23 -14.28
C LEU A 146 -3.38 4.38 -13.29
N ASP A 147 -4.64 4.64 -12.97
CA ASP A 147 -5.02 5.60 -11.93
C ASP A 147 -5.47 4.86 -10.68
N GLU A 148 -4.64 4.87 -9.62
CA GLU A 148 -4.83 4.21 -8.32
C GLU A 148 -5.14 2.70 -8.43
N PRO A 149 -4.32 1.88 -9.13
CA PRO A 149 -4.61 0.45 -9.34
C PRO A 149 -4.51 -0.38 -8.07
N THR A 150 -3.82 0.09 -7.05
CA THR A 150 -3.58 -0.61 -5.79
C THR A 150 -4.76 -0.51 -4.81
N ASN A 151 -5.68 0.45 -5.03
CA ASN A 151 -6.86 0.60 -4.19
C ASN A 151 -7.74 -0.66 -4.25
N HIS A 152 -8.19 -1.13 -3.08
CA HIS A 152 -9.00 -2.34 -2.88
C HIS A 152 -8.30 -3.67 -3.21
N LEU A 153 -7.00 -3.66 -3.49
CA LEU A 153 -6.18 -4.86 -3.58
C LEU A 153 -5.60 -5.19 -2.20
N ASP A 154 -5.49 -6.48 -1.89
CA ASP A 154 -4.74 -6.89 -0.71
C ASP A 154 -3.24 -6.97 -0.99
N VAL A 155 -2.45 -7.19 0.05
CA VAL A 155 -0.98 -7.18 -0.03
C VAL A 155 -0.45 -8.19 -1.04
N GLU A 156 -1.15 -9.34 -1.20
CA GLU A 156 -0.78 -10.38 -2.16
C GLU A 156 -0.99 -9.90 -3.58
N ALA A 157 -2.18 -9.39 -3.88
CA ALA A 157 -2.53 -8.88 -5.20
C ALA A 157 -1.67 -7.67 -5.60
N VAL A 158 -1.35 -6.76 -4.67
CA VAL A 158 -0.40 -5.65 -4.92
C VAL A 158 1.00 -6.18 -5.23
N SER A 159 1.49 -7.19 -4.49
CA SER A 159 2.79 -7.81 -4.75
C SER A 159 2.86 -8.50 -6.09
N TRP A 160 1.80 -9.21 -6.44
CA TRP A 160 1.69 -9.87 -7.73
C TRP A 160 1.64 -8.83 -8.86
N LEU A 161 0.79 -7.80 -8.73
CA LEU A 161 0.66 -6.74 -9.73
C LEU A 161 2.00 -6.04 -9.99
N ALA A 162 2.76 -5.75 -8.93
CA ALA A 162 4.08 -5.14 -9.05
C ALA A 162 5.04 -6.03 -9.86
N ARG A 163 5.10 -7.34 -9.57
CA ARG A 163 5.93 -8.30 -10.32
C ARG A 163 5.48 -8.42 -11.78
N HIS A 164 4.18 -8.51 -12.00
CA HIS A 164 3.59 -8.61 -13.33
C HIS A 164 3.93 -7.40 -14.20
N LEU A 165 3.74 -6.18 -13.68
CA LEU A 165 4.04 -4.94 -14.40
C LEU A 165 5.54 -4.72 -14.59
N ALA A 166 6.37 -5.09 -13.61
CA ALA A 166 7.83 -5.01 -13.74
C ALA A 166 8.37 -5.94 -14.83
N GLY A 167 7.69 -7.06 -15.11
CA GLY A 167 8.05 -8.02 -16.17
C GLY A 167 7.56 -7.65 -17.57
N ARG A 168 6.64 -6.68 -17.71
CA ARG A 168 6.10 -6.27 -19.04
C ARG A 168 7.08 -5.36 -19.78
N ALA A 169 7.08 -5.49 -21.10
CA ALA A 169 7.87 -4.61 -21.99
C ALA A 169 7.18 -3.28 -22.30
N SER A 170 5.87 -3.16 -22.06
CA SER A 170 5.09 -1.94 -22.26
C SER A 170 5.60 -0.80 -21.36
N ALA A 171 5.49 0.44 -21.84
CA ALA A 171 5.66 1.60 -20.99
C ALA A 171 4.51 1.66 -19.96
N LEU A 172 4.81 2.22 -18.78
CA LEU A 172 3.86 2.31 -17.68
C LEU A 172 3.84 3.73 -17.10
N VAL A 173 2.65 4.28 -16.91
CA VAL A 173 2.44 5.45 -16.07
C VAL A 173 1.40 5.10 -15.01
N VAL A 174 1.77 5.23 -13.75
CA VAL A 174 0.89 4.87 -12.64
C VAL A 174 0.78 6.00 -11.63
N VAL A 175 -0.46 6.40 -11.32
CA VAL A 175 -0.78 7.20 -10.14
C VAL A 175 -1.07 6.23 -9.01
N THR A 176 -0.34 6.32 -7.92
CA THR A 176 -0.64 5.56 -6.70
C THR A 176 -0.07 6.23 -5.47
N HIS A 177 -0.71 5.96 -4.34
CA HIS A 177 -0.22 6.36 -3.02
C HIS A 177 0.52 5.22 -2.31
N ASP A 178 0.59 4.03 -2.90
CA ASP A 178 1.36 2.89 -2.41
C ASP A 178 2.86 3.08 -2.71
N ARG A 179 3.59 3.45 -1.66
CA ARG A 179 5.01 3.78 -1.71
C ARG A 179 5.88 2.58 -2.05
N TRP A 180 5.52 1.41 -1.51
CA TRP A 180 6.23 0.17 -1.81
C TRP A 180 6.09 -0.20 -3.29
N PHE A 181 4.89 -0.04 -3.85
CA PHE A 181 4.63 -0.30 -5.26
C PHE A 181 5.45 0.63 -6.17
N LEU A 182 5.53 1.93 -5.83
CA LEU A 182 6.36 2.89 -6.56
C LEU A 182 7.84 2.48 -6.57
N ASP A 183 8.38 2.02 -5.44
CA ASP A 183 9.77 1.55 -5.37
C ASP A 183 9.99 0.24 -6.12
N ALA A 184 9.01 -0.66 -6.13
CA ALA A 184 9.12 -1.96 -6.79
C ALA A 184 9.03 -1.89 -8.32
N VAL A 185 8.28 -0.90 -8.86
CA VAL A 185 7.91 -0.87 -10.28
C VAL A 185 8.52 0.31 -11.04
N CYS A 186 8.57 1.51 -10.43
CA CYS A 186 8.86 2.74 -11.14
C CYS A 186 10.36 3.04 -11.22
N GLN A 187 10.80 3.56 -12.37
CA GLN A 187 12.17 3.99 -12.63
C GLN A 187 12.34 5.50 -12.48
N SER A 188 11.24 6.25 -12.59
CA SER A 188 11.17 7.68 -12.35
C SER A 188 9.86 8.04 -11.64
N THR A 189 9.88 9.14 -10.88
CA THR A 189 8.72 9.64 -10.16
C THR A 189 8.45 11.08 -10.60
N TRP A 190 7.21 11.36 -10.99
CA TRP A 190 6.72 12.69 -11.33
C TRP A 190 5.89 13.24 -10.18
N GLU A 191 6.28 14.38 -9.65
CA GLU A 191 5.52 15.10 -8.62
C GLU A 191 4.68 16.20 -9.27
N VAL A 192 3.35 16.08 -9.19
CA VAL A 192 2.41 17.10 -9.64
C VAL A 192 2.08 18.00 -8.46
N HIS A 193 2.36 19.29 -8.57
CA HIS A 193 2.08 20.30 -7.54
C HIS A 193 1.98 21.70 -8.14
N ASP A 194 1.10 22.52 -7.63
CA ASP A 194 0.94 23.95 -8.02
C ASP A 194 0.91 24.19 -9.55
N GLY A 195 0.36 23.23 -10.31
CA GLY A 195 0.24 23.29 -11.78
C GLY A 195 1.53 22.92 -12.54
N VAL A 196 2.60 22.56 -11.86
CA VAL A 196 3.86 22.10 -12.49
C VAL A 196 4.12 20.62 -12.20
N VAL A 197 4.99 20.02 -12.99
CA VAL A 197 5.41 18.63 -12.79
C VAL A 197 6.91 18.59 -12.66
N ASP A 198 7.39 18.15 -11.52
CA ASP A 198 8.81 17.92 -11.25
C ASP A 198 9.14 16.44 -11.46
N VAL A 199 10.23 16.17 -12.20
CA VAL A 199 10.71 14.82 -12.51
C VAL A 199 11.87 14.45 -11.57
N TYR A 200 11.81 13.26 -11.01
CA TYR A 200 12.82 12.66 -10.15
C TYR A 200 13.21 11.28 -10.69
N GLU A 201 14.50 10.96 -10.70
CA GLU A 201 14.98 9.62 -11.03
C GLU A 201 14.79 8.67 -9.85
N GLY A 202 14.28 7.47 -10.10
CA GLY A 202 14.04 6.42 -9.12
C GLY A 202 12.60 6.37 -8.61
N GLY A 203 12.34 5.40 -7.74
CA GLY A 203 11.06 5.19 -7.06
C GLY A 203 10.82 6.17 -5.91
N TYR A 204 9.94 5.79 -4.98
CA TYR A 204 9.51 6.64 -3.87
C TYR A 204 10.67 7.03 -2.92
N ALA A 205 11.52 6.08 -2.53
CA ALA A 205 12.64 6.36 -1.63
C ALA A 205 13.61 7.40 -2.21
N ALA A 206 13.94 7.28 -3.50
CA ALA A 206 14.78 8.25 -4.20
C ALA A 206 14.09 9.62 -4.31
N PHE A 207 12.80 9.64 -4.61
CA PHE A 207 11.97 10.85 -4.63
C PHE A 207 12.01 11.61 -3.30
N VAL A 208 11.80 10.91 -2.17
CA VAL A 208 11.80 11.54 -0.83
C VAL A 208 13.16 12.20 -0.54
N LEU A 209 14.26 11.50 -0.83
CA LEU A 209 15.62 12.04 -0.64
C LEU A 209 15.88 13.27 -1.52
N ALA A 210 15.54 13.18 -2.79
CA ALA A 210 15.74 14.29 -3.75
C ALA A 210 14.85 15.50 -3.41
N LYS A 211 13.59 15.26 -3.00
CA LYS A 211 12.67 16.32 -2.53
C LYS A 211 13.21 17.01 -1.29
N ALA A 212 13.68 16.24 -0.29
CA ALA A 212 14.27 16.79 0.93
C ALA A 212 15.52 17.62 0.66
N GLU A 213 16.38 17.19 -0.26
CA GLU A 213 17.56 17.96 -0.67
C GLU A 213 17.18 19.23 -1.43
N ARG A 214 16.23 19.16 -2.36
CA ARG A 214 15.70 20.33 -3.09
C ARG A 214 15.12 21.36 -2.12
N GLN A 215 14.34 20.92 -1.12
CA GLN A 215 13.78 21.80 -0.08
C GLN A 215 14.86 22.45 0.77
N ARG A 216 15.90 21.70 1.19
CA ARG A 216 17.06 22.25 1.91
C ARG A 216 17.78 23.32 1.11
N GLN A 217 18.01 23.06 -0.17
CA GLN A 217 18.64 24.02 -1.07
C GLN A 217 17.79 25.27 -1.28
N ALA A 218 16.46 25.09 -1.46
CA ALA A 218 15.52 26.21 -1.57
C ALA A 218 15.51 27.06 -0.30
N ALA A 219 15.43 26.45 0.88
CA ALA A 219 15.50 27.15 2.16
C ALA A 219 16.83 27.90 2.35
N ALA A 220 17.96 27.32 1.95
CA ALA A 220 19.26 27.97 2.00
C ALA A 220 19.35 29.17 1.05
N ARG A 221 18.78 29.06 -0.17
CA ARG A 221 18.68 30.17 -1.12
C ARG A 221 17.81 31.28 -0.57
N GLU A 222 16.65 30.96 -0.01
CA GLU A 222 15.73 31.93 0.58
C GLU A 222 16.34 32.64 1.80
N ALA A 223 17.04 31.92 2.68
CA ALA A 223 17.77 32.52 3.80
C ALA A 223 18.85 33.50 3.31
N ARG A 224 19.58 33.15 2.24
CA ARG A 224 20.56 34.07 1.61
C ARG A 224 19.88 35.29 1.02
N ARG A 225 18.75 35.11 0.32
CA ARG A 225 17.94 36.17 -0.28
C ARG A 225 17.39 37.12 0.79
N THR A 226 16.80 36.59 1.86
CA THR A 226 16.30 37.38 2.99
C THR A 226 17.41 38.17 3.69
N ASN A 227 18.59 37.57 3.86
CA ASN A 227 19.75 38.27 4.40
C ASN A 227 20.23 39.39 3.48
N LEU A 228 20.23 39.19 2.17
CA LEU A 228 20.57 40.21 1.19
C LEU A 228 19.54 41.34 1.21
N LEU A 229 18.24 41.00 1.19
CA LEU A 229 17.15 41.99 1.30
C LEU A 229 17.27 42.82 2.59
N ARG A 230 17.53 42.18 3.73
CA ARG A 230 17.73 42.86 5.01
C ARG A 230 18.91 43.85 4.97
N LYS A 231 20.02 43.46 4.33
CA LYS A 231 21.18 44.32 4.13
C LYS A 231 20.85 45.51 3.20
N GLU A 232 20.16 45.31 2.12
CA GLU A 232 19.76 46.38 1.18
C GLU A 232 18.74 47.33 1.84
N LEU A 233 17.74 46.79 2.57
CA LEU A 233 16.79 47.61 3.35
C LEU A 233 17.48 48.42 4.46
N ALA A 234 18.44 47.81 5.16
CA ALA A 234 19.22 48.53 6.19
C ALA A 234 20.10 49.62 5.57
N TRP A 235 20.63 49.40 4.36
CA TRP A 235 21.36 50.44 3.61
C TRP A 235 20.44 51.58 3.15
N LEU A 236 19.24 51.26 2.63
CA LEU A 236 18.22 52.21 2.22
C LEU A 236 17.73 53.08 3.39
N ARG A 237 17.56 52.50 4.61
CA ARG A 237 17.13 53.20 5.82
C ARG A 237 18.21 54.16 6.38
N ARG A 238 19.49 53.83 6.26
CA ARG A 238 20.61 54.66 6.74
C ARG A 238 20.79 55.96 5.99
N GLY A 239 20.07 56.23 4.91
CA GLY A 239 20.17 57.43 4.11
C GLY A 239 21.42 57.44 3.20
N ALA A 240 21.29 58.04 2.04
CA ALA A 240 22.47 58.27 1.19
C ALA A 240 23.27 59.45 1.77
N PRO A 241 24.62 59.38 1.79
CA PRO A 241 25.44 60.58 2.04
C PRO A 241 24.99 61.69 1.08
N ALA A 242 25.00 62.93 1.56
CA ALA A 242 24.38 64.14 0.97
C ALA A 242 24.75 64.50 -0.48
N ARG A 243 25.49 63.64 -1.23
CA ARG A 243 25.99 63.93 -2.58
C ARG A 243 25.72 62.84 -3.63
N THR A 244 25.03 61.73 -3.32
CA THR A 244 24.75 60.64 -4.29
C THR A 244 23.27 60.25 -4.28
N SER A 245 22.58 60.35 -5.45
CA SER A 245 21.24 59.78 -5.64
C SER A 245 21.30 58.27 -5.48
N LYS A 246 20.28 57.67 -4.84
CA LYS A 246 20.15 56.21 -4.72
C LYS A 246 20.04 55.60 -6.13
N PRO A 247 20.90 54.67 -6.54
CA PRO A 247 20.83 54.08 -7.85
C PRO A 247 19.50 53.38 -8.07
N LYS A 248 18.77 53.71 -9.14
CA LYS A 248 17.44 53.17 -9.45
C LYS A 248 17.44 51.65 -9.53
N PHE A 249 18.50 51.03 -10.07
CA PHE A 249 18.62 49.56 -10.18
C PHE A 249 18.61 48.83 -8.83
N ARG A 250 19.05 49.47 -7.72
CA ARG A 250 18.99 48.85 -6.38
C ARG A 250 17.60 48.95 -5.75
N LEU A 251 16.82 49.95 -6.09
CA LEU A 251 15.42 50.05 -5.71
C LEU A 251 14.59 48.99 -6.48
N ASP A 252 14.83 48.86 -7.77
CA ASP A 252 14.17 47.85 -8.63
C ASP A 252 14.56 46.43 -8.21
N ALA A 253 15.83 46.17 -7.85
CA ALA A 253 16.29 44.88 -7.32
C ALA A 253 15.68 44.53 -5.95
N ALA A 254 15.52 45.54 -5.04
CA ALA A 254 14.84 45.32 -3.76
C ALA A 254 13.33 45.05 -3.94
N ALA A 255 12.68 45.73 -4.89
CA ALA A 255 11.28 45.50 -5.23
C ALA A 255 11.05 44.09 -5.80
N ALA A 256 11.89 43.64 -6.74
CA ALA A 256 11.85 42.29 -7.30
C ALA A 256 12.09 41.20 -6.23
N LEU A 257 12.92 41.47 -5.21
CA LEU A 257 13.13 40.55 -4.09
C LEU A 257 11.92 40.44 -3.15
N VAL A 258 11.07 41.44 -3.10
CA VAL A 258 9.85 41.49 -2.24
C VAL A 258 8.67 40.80 -2.94
N GLU A 259 8.54 40.94 -4.28
CA GLU A 259 7.41 40.38 -5.04
C GLU A 259 7.41 38.85 -5.10
N ASP A 260 8.56 38.19 -4.90
CA ASP A 260 8.75 36.76 -5.07
C ASP A 260 9.00 36.05 -3.72
N VAL A 261 8.29 36.38 -2.66
CA VAL A 261 8.37 35.69 -1.36
C VAL A 261 7.36 34.55 -1.32
N PRO A 262 7.80 33.28 -1.37
CA PRO A 262 6.92 32.14 -1.12
C PRO A 262 6.41 32.18 0.32
N ALA A 263 5.15 31.82 0.53
CA ALA A 263 4.61 31.66 1.87
C ALA A 263 5.44 30.65 2.68
N PRO A 264 5.77 30.93 3.95
CA PRO A 264 6.50 29.98 4.77
C PRO A 264 5.70 28.68 4.90
N ARG A 265 6.30 27.56 4.47
CA ARG A 265 5.74 26.23 4.69
C ARG A 265 6.08 25.83 6.12
N ASP A 266 5.10 25.84 7.00
CA ASP A 266 5.23 25.33 8.37
C ASP A 266 5.51 23.83 8.34
N ARG A 267 6.66 23.44 8.89
CA ARG A 267 6.94 22.05 9.25
C ARG A 267 6.05 21.68 10.42
N LEU A 268 5.20 20.70 10.19
CA LEU A 268 4.32 20.14 11.19
C LEU A 268 5.11 19.27 12.18
N GLU A 269 5.37 19.81 13.36
CA GLU A 269 5.57 18.99 14.54
C GLU A 269 4.20 18.72 15.16
N LEU A 270 3.58 17.59 14.78
CA LEU A 270 2.38 17.07 15.44
C LEU A 270 2.80 16.46 16.77
N GLN A 271 2.52 17.17 17.85
CA GLN A 271 2.91 16.73 19.16
C GLN A 271 1.78 16.00 19.89
N ARG A 272 2.21 15.17 20.84
CA ARG A 272 1.45 14.20 21.62
C ARG A 272 0.16 14.76 22.18
N PHE A 273 -0.98 14.25 21.75
CA PHE A 273 -2.23 14.44 22.47
C PHE A 273 -2.14 13.71 23.82
N ALA A 274 -2.55 14.38 24.88
CA ALA A 274 -2.63 13.76 26.18
C ALA A 274 -3.76 12.74 26.18
N THR A 275 -3.43 11.44 26.19
CA THR A 275 -4.41 10.37 26.32
C THR A 275 -4.67 10.05 27.78
N GLN A 276 -5.90 9.63 28.09
CA GLN A 276 -6.22 9.11 29.42
C GLN A 276 -5.40 7.84 29.70
N ARG A 277 -4.90 7.71 30.94
CA ARG A 277 -4.09 6.56 31.33
C ARG A 277 -4.87 5.26 31.19
N LEU A 278 -4.35 4.32 30.37
CA LEU A 278 -4.86 2.95 30.27
C LEU A 278 -4.59 2.15 31.53
N GLY A 279 -5.57 1.34 31.93
CA GLY A 279 -5.40 0.29 32.93
C GLY A 279 -4.60 -0.88 32.36
N LYS A 280 -4.38 -1.92 33.17
CA LYS A 280 -3.65 -3.12 32.78
C LYS A 280 -4.37 -3.94 31.69
N ASP A 281 -5.70 -4.03 31.79
CA ASP A 281 -6.55 -4.77 30.85
C ASP A 281 -7.11 -3.78 29.81
N VAL A 282 -6.85 -4.03 28.52
CA VAL A 282 -7.35 -3.20 27.41
C VAL A 282 -8.50 -3.93 26.71
N VAL A 283 -8.22 -4.94 25.89
CA VAL A 283 -9.24 -5.80 25.29
C VAL A 283 -8.71 -7.23 25.24
N ASP A 284 -9.49 -8.16 25.78
CA ASP A 284 -9.20 -9.58 25.78
C ASP A 284 -10.28 -10.34 24.99
N LEU A 285 -9.86 -11.16 24.04
CA LEU A 285 -10.67 -12.21 23.44
C LEU A 285 -10.37 -13.51 24.18
N GLU A 286 -11.39 -14.15 24.74
CA GLU A 286 -11.28 -15.39 25.51
C GLU A 286 -12.07 -16.49 24.79
N ASP A 287 -11.37 -17.43 24.16
CA ASP A 287 -11.93 -18.60 23.46
C ASP A 287 -13.06 -18.23 22.48
N VAL A 288 -12.78 -17.25 21.60
CA VAL A 288 -13.79 -16.63 20.73
C VAL A 288 -13.94 -17.38 19.42
N ASP A 289 -15.18 -17.77 19.12
CA ASP A 289 -15.60 -18.19 17.79
C ASP A 289 -16.42 -17.09 17.12
N LEU A 290 -16.14 -16.85 15.86
CA LEU A 290 -16.89 -15.92 15.02
C LEU A 290 -17.30 -16.58 13.72
N VAL A 291 -18.61 -16.74 13.52
CA VAL A 291 -19.18 -17.28 12.27
C VAL A 291 -20.02 -16.20 11.60
N ARG A 292 -19.83 -16.01 10.30
CA ARG A 292 -20.63 -15.12 9.46
C ARG A 292 -21.17 -15.87 8.24
N GLY A 293 -22.49 -16.06 8.19
CA GLY A 293 -23.12 -16.92 7.20
C GLY A 293 -22.60 -18.35 7.35
N GLU A 294 -22.04 -18.91 6.27
CA GLU A 294 -21.44 -20.25 6.27
C GLU A 294 -19.93 -20.25 6.58
N ARG A 295 -19.31 -19.07 6.73
CA ARG A 295 -17.86 -18.94 6.96
C ARG A 295 -17.52 -18.79 8.42
N THR A 296 -16.60 -19.60 8.93
CA THR A 296 -15.94 -19.42 10.23
C THR A 296 -14.77 -18.48 10.03
N LEU A 297 -14.85 -17.29 10.64
CA LEU A 297 -13.80 -16.26 10.56
C LEU A 297 -12.78 -16.43 11.69
N LEU A 298 -13.22 -16.82 12.90
CA LEU A 298 -12.34 -17.12 14.02
C LEU A 298 -12.81 -18.44 14.67
N ARG A 299 -11.84 -19.23 15.15
CA ARG A 299 -12.05 -20.47 15.88
C ARG A 299 -11.17 -20.52 17.11
N HIS A 300 -11.79 -20.64 18.29
CA HIS A 300 -11.11 -20.71 19.59
C HIS A 300 -10.05 -19.63 19.78
N ALA A 301 -10.28 -18.42 19.22
CA ALA A 301 -9.30 -17.35 19.22
C ALA A 301 -9.16 -16.78 20.65
N THR A 302 -7.92 -16.79 21.14
CA THR A 302 -7.55 -16.14 22.39
C THR A 302 -6.48 -15.12 22.10
N TRP A 303 -6.81 -13.85 22.29
CA TRP A 303 -5.91 -12.74 22.00
C TRP A 303 -6.05 -11.65 23.05
N ARG A 304 -4.93 -11.14 23.54
CA ARG A 304 -4.88 -10.10 24.56
C ARG A 304 -4.14 -8.88 24.06
N LEU A 305 -4.78 -7.75 24.16
CA LEU A 305 -4.20 -6.45 23.88
C LEU A 305 -3.85 -5.75 25.20
N GLY A 306 -2.59 -5.41 25.35
CA GLY A 306 -2.06 -4.66 26.49
C GLY A 306 -2.01 -3.16 26.26
N PRO A 307 -1.69 -2.37 27.31
CA PRO A 307 -1.49 -0.94 27.19
C PRO A 307 -0.24 -0.62 26.36
N GLY A 308 -0.42 0.16 25.29
CA GLY A 308 0.66 0.56 24.42
C GLY A 308 1.02 -0.43 23.32
N ASP A 309 0.30 -1.56 23.20
CA ASP A 309 0.49 -2.50 22.09
C ASP A 309 0.15 -1.83 20.75
N ARG A 310 0.99 -2.05 19.76
CA ARG A 310 0.84 -1.52 18.42
C ARG A 310 0.85 -2.68 17.43
N VAL A 311 -0.34 -3.02 16.95
CA VAL A 311 -0.59 -4.25 16.19
C VAL A 311 -1.06 -3.93 14.78
N GLY A 312 -0.35 -4.45 13.78
CA GLY A 312 -0.80 -4.54 12.40
C GLY A 312 -1.56 -5.84 12.15
N LEU A 313 -2.71 -5.78 11.50
CA LEU A 313 -3.49 -6.96 11.13
C LEU A 313 -3.55 -7.09 9.61
N VAL A 314 -3.01 -8.18 9.08
CA VAL A 314 -2.97 -8.50 7.64
C VAL A 314 -3.79 -9.75 7.31
N GLY A 315 -4.11 -9.94 6.05
CA GLY A 315 -4.86 -11.10 5.56
C GLY A 315 -5.56 -10.78 4.24
N VAL A 316 -5.95 -11.81 3.51
CA VAL A 316 -6.69 -11.67 2.23
C VAL A 316 -7.99 -10.90 2.40
N ASN A 317 -8.47 -10.31 1.31
CA ASN A 317 -9.78 -9.67 1.31
C ASN A 317 -10.89 -10.70 1.65
N GLY A 318 -11.75 -10.31 2.60
CA GLY A 318 -12.80 -11.20 3.10
C GLY A 318 -12.37 -12.21 4.18
N SER A 319 -11.11 -12.17 4.68
CA SER A 319 -10.65 -13.02 5.80
C SER A 319 -11.27 -12.67 7.15
N GLY A 320 -11.94 -11.52 7.26
CA GLY A 320 -12.62 -11.12 8.49
C GLY A 320 -11.90 -10.03 9.30
N LYS A 321 -10.90 -9.34 8.75
CA LYS A 321 -10.15 -8.25 9.41
C LYS A 321 -11.07 -7.20 10.06
N SER A 322 -12.00 -6.63 9.28
CA SER A 322 -12.99 -5.66 9.79
C SER A 322 -13.92 -6.26 10.85
N SER A 323 -14.23 -7.57 10.76
CA SER A 323 -15.03 -8.26 11.75
C SER A 323 -14.28 -8.45 13.07
N VAL A 324 -12.97 -8.65 13.03
CA VAL A 324 -12.11 -8.67 14.22
C VAL A 324 -12.08 -7.29 14.87
N LEU A 325 -11.90 -6.20 14.09
CA LEU A 325 -11.98 -4.85 14.65
C LEU A 325 -13.36 -4.56 15.25
N ALA A 326 -14.44 -5.03 14.62
CA ALA A 326 -15.81 -4.92 15.14
C ALA A 326 -16.02 -5.69 16.45
N LEU A 327 -15.38 -6.85 16.63
CA LEU A 327 -15.34 -7.58 17.90
C LEU A 327 -14.59 -6.79 18.98
N LEU A 328 -13.41 -6.28 18.67
CA LEU A 328 -12.57 -5.50 19.60
C LEU A 328 -13.27 -4.21 20.03
N SER A 329 -14.03 -3.56 19.13
CA SER A 329 -14.82 -2.36 19.45
C SER A 329 -16.10 -2.66 20.26
N GLY A 330 -16.51 -3.92 20.34
CA GLY A 330 -17.78 -4.33 20.96
C GLY A 330 -19.01 -4.06 20.08
N SER A 331 -18.83 -3.62 18.82
CA SER A 331 -19.94 -3.44 17.87
C SER A 331 -20.45 -4.76 17.30
N LEU A 332 -19.66 -5.83 17.42
CA LEU A 332 -20.03 -7.19 17.05
C LEU A 332 -19.89 -8.12 18.27
N THR A 333 -20.88 -8.98 18.48
CA THR A 333 -20.83 -10.01 19.52
C THR A 333 -20.26 -11.30 18.95
N PRO A 334 -19.41 -12.03 19.71
CA PRO A 334 -18.89 -13.32 19.27
C PRO A 334 -20.00 -14.37 19.20
N THR A 335 -19.82 -15.40 18.37
CA THR A 335 -20.75 -16.54 18.31
C THR A 335 -20.61 -17.41 19.54
N GLN A 336 -19.38 -17.64 20.01
CA GLN A 336 -19.04 -18.30 21.27
C GLN A 336 -17.84 -17.59 21.90
N GLY A 337 -17.59 -17.86 23.17
CA GLY A 337 -16.53 -17.21 23.94
C GLY A 337 -16.92 -15.84 24.46
N ARG A 338 -15.94 -15.02 24.81
CA ARG A 338 -16.18 -13.75 25.47
C ARG A 338 -15.17 -12.69 25.03
N VAL A 339 -15.67 -11.47 24.80
CA VAL A 339 -14.85 -10.26 24.64
C VAL A 339 -14.92 -9.45 25.94
N ARG A 340 -13.77 -9.11 26.50
CA ARG A 340 -13.67 -8.35 27.73
C ARG A 340 -12.93 -7.05 27.47
N GLN A 341 -13.57 -5.93 27.78
CA GLN A 341 -12.98 -4.59 27.63
C GLN A 341 -12.68 -3.98 29.00
N GLY A 342 -11.53 -3.36 29.13
CA GLY A 342 -11.09 -2.67 30.35
C GLY A 342 -11.96 -1.45 30.68
N ARG A 343 -12.15 -1.16 31.96
CA ARG A 343 -13.02 -0.04 32.43
C ARG A 343 -12.50 1.35 32.07
N THR A 344 -11.21 1.48 31.79
CA THR A 344 -10.55 2.77 31.46
C THR A 344 -10.37 2.97 29.97
N VAL A 345 -10.90 2.06 29.16
CA VAL A 345 -10.79 2.11 27.70
C VAL A 345 -11.69 3.21 27.15
N ALA A 346 -11.07 4.17 26.47
CA ALA A 346 -11.71 5.15 25.60
C ALA A 346 -11.34 4.80 24.17
N LEU A 347 -12.21 4.02 23.52
CA LEU A 347 -11.95 3.44 22.20
C LEU A 347 -12.49 4.33 21.10
N ALA A 348 -11.70 4.55 20.05
CA ALA A 348 -12.14 5.12 18.80
C ALA A 348 -11.91 4.12 17.65
N HIS A 349 -12.91 3.97 16.79
CA HIS A 349 -12.89 3.03 15.69
C HIS A 349 -13.15 3.76 14.36
N LEU A 350 -12.15 3.78 13.48
CA LEU A 350 -12.28 4.23 12.10
C LEU A 350 -12.68 3.03 11.24
N THR A 351 -13.90 3.02 10.73
CA THR A 351 -14.42 1.96 9.85
C THR A 351 -14.01 2.18 8.39
N GLN A 352 -14.02 1.12 7.58
CA GLN A 352 -13.62 1.16 6.18
C GLN A 352 -14.51 2.12 5.35
N GLU A 353 -15.82 2.06 5.53
CA GLU A 353 -16.72 3.01 4.89
C GLU A 353 -16.90 4.26 5.76
N PRO A 354 -16.80 5.46 5.18
CA PRO A 354 -17.11 6.71 5.87
C PRO A 354 -18.62 6.82 6.08
N THR A 355 -19.16 6.02 7.00
CA THR A 355 -20.57 6.12 7.35
C THR A 355 -20.81 7.42 8.11
N LEU A 356 -21.88 8.14 7.72
CA LEU A 356 -22.37 9.30 8.48
C LEU A 356 -22.86 8.90 9.89
N SER A 357 -22.98 7.59 10.14
CA SER A 357 -23.38 7.01 11.43
C SER A 357 -22.27 6.09 11.95
N PRO A 358 -21.39 6.56 12.84
CA PRO A 358 -20.33 5.74 13.41
C PRO A 358 -20.87 4.62 14.30
N ALA A 359 -20.31 3.41 14.13
CA ALA A 359 -20.50 2.33 15.09
C ALA A 359 -19.69 2.68 16.35
N GLY A 360 -20.34 2.88 17.49
CA GLY A 360 -19.65 3.16 18.75
C GLY A 360 -20.25 4.30 19.59
N GLY A 361 -21.45 4.80 19.25
CA GLY A 361 -22.15 5.78 20.09
C GLY A 361 -21.83 7.24 19.81
N GLU A 362 -21.03 7.55 18.79
CA GLU A 362 -20.86 8.92 18.29
C GLU A 362 -22.10 9.37 17.51
N ALA A 363 -22.43 10.66 17.60
CA ALA A 363 -23.52 11.22 16.81
C ALA A 363 -23.20 11.15 15.31
N PRO A 364 -24.19 10.82 14.45
CA PRO A 364 -24.01 10.85 13.00
C PRO A 364 -23.51 12.23 12.56
N LEU A 365 -22.67 12.25 11.52
CA LEU A 365 -22.25 13.50 10.90
C LEU A 365 -23.44 14.09 10.13
N ASP A 366 -23.82 15.32 10.48
CA ASP A 366 -24.82 16.07 9.72
C ASP A 366 -24.15 16.60 8.42
N PRO A 367 -24.62 16.19 7.22
CA PRO A 367 -24.06 16.67 5.96
C PRO A 367 -24.13 18.19 5.80
N GLU A 368 -25.12 18.84 6.43
CA GLU A 368 -25.30 20.30 6.38
C GLU A 368 -24.42 21.06 7.37
N ALA A 369 -23.86 20.37 8.36
CA ALA A 369 -22.97 20.98 9.32
C ALA A 369 -21.64 21.42 8.68
N ARG A 370 -21.04 22.48 9.21
CA ARG A 370 -19.76 22.99 8.73
C ARG A 370 -18.58 22.28 9.41
N VAL A 371 -17.50 22.09 8.66
CA VAL A 371 -16.27 21.44 9.09
C VAL A 371 -15.75 22.05 10.41
N LEU A 372 -15.55 23.37 10.45
CA LEU A 372 -15.02 24.06 11.64
C LEU A 372 -15.97 23.96 12.83
N GLU A 373 -17.27 24.20 12.64
CA GLU A 373 -18.27 24.15 13.71
C GLU A 373 -18.34 22.75 14.35
N THR A 374 -18.26 21.70 13.51
CA THR A 374 -18.28 20.33 14.00
C THR A 374 -17.03 20.02 14.83
N VAL A 375 -15.86 20.45 14.39
CA VAL A 375 -14.60 20.27 15.18
C VAL A 375 -14.66 21.05 16.47
N GLU A 376 -15.11 22.30 16.46
CA GLU A 376 -15.27 23.13 17.66
C GLU A 376 -16.29 22.56 18.64
N SER A 377 -17.33 21.86 18.17
CA SER A 377 -18.31 21.20 19.03
C SER A 377 -17.71 20.02 19.81
N VAL A 378 -16.73 19.32 19.21
CA VAL A 378 -15.98 18.26 19.89
C VAL A 378 -14.96 18.89 20.85
N ARG A 379 -14.17 19.83 20.32
CA ARG A 379 -13.16 20.52 21.13
C ARG A 379 -12.65 21.80 20.45
N ARG A 380 -12.74 22.91 21.15
CA ARG A 380 -12.24 24.21 20.65
C ARG A 380 -10.72 24.34 20.72
N VAL A 381 -10.12 23.73 21.74
CA VAL A 381 -8.68 23.78 22.02
C VAL A 381 -8.22 22.40 22.47
N ALA A 382 -7.27 21.81 21.78
CA ALA A 382 -6.63 20.57 22.20
C ALA A 382 -5.31 20.87 22.91
N ARG A 383 -5.02 20.13 23.97
CA ARG A 383 -3.75 20.21 24.68
C ARG A 383 -2.74 19.28 24.04
N THR A 384 -1.64 19.85 23.59
CA THR A 384 -0.50 19.11 23.05
C THR A 384 0.68 19.26 24.03
N ALA A 385 1.75 18.49 23.85
CA ALA A 385 2.93 18.59 24.72
C ALA A 385 3.59 19.98 24.72
N ASP A 386 3.44 20.76 23.62
CA ASP A 386 4.03 22.12 23.49
C ASP A 386 3.01 23.24 23.68
N GLY A 387 1.79 22.94 24.10
CA GLY A 387 0.80 23.95 24.38
C GLY A 387 -0.60 23.67 23.85
N GLU A 388 -1.43 24.68 23.81
CA GLU A 388 -2.80 24.60 23.31
C GLU A 388 -2.84 24.90 21.81
N VAL A 389 -3.47 23.99 21.03
CA VAL A 389 -3.68 24.12 19.59
C VAL A 389 -5.17 24.32 19.32
N THR A 390 -5.51 25.34 18.52
CA THR A 390 -6.90 25.64 18.17
C THR A 390 -7.46 24.63 17.16
N ALA A 391 -8.79 24.49 17.13
CA ALA A 391 -9.50 23.65 16.14
C ALA A 391 -9.12 24.02 14.69
N THR A 392 -9.00 25.31 14.40
CA THR A 392 -8.58 25.82 13.08
C THR A 392 -7.19 25.33 12.71
N ALA A 393 -6.20 25.50 13.61
CA ALA A 393 -4.84 25.06 13.35
C ALA A 393 -4.73 23.54 13.16
N MET A 394 -5.60 22.76 13.81
CA MET A 394 -5.67 21.32 13.58
C MET A 394 -6.26 20.99 12.21
N LEU A 395 -7.34 21.64 11.84
CA LEU A 395 -7.94 21.49 10.51
C LEU A 395 -6.94 21.82 9.40
N GLU A 396 -6.22 22.94 9.54
CA GLU A 396 -5.17 23.35 8.60
C GLU A 396 -4.08 22.29 8.48
N ARG A 397 -3.70 21.70 9.60
CA ARG A 397 -2.73 20.57 9.65
C ARG A 397 -3.21 19.33 8.87
N PHE A 398 -4.50 19.05 8.88
CA PHE A 398 -5.11 17.97 8.10
C PHE A 398 -5.51 18.40 6.67
N GLY A 399 -4.99 19.55 6.20
CA GLY A 399 -5.15 20.02 4.83
C GLY A 399 -6.46 20.75 4.55
N PHE A 400 -7.22 21.15 5.60
CA PHE A 400 -8.40 21.98 5.44
C PHE A 400 -8.00 23.46 5.53
N THR A 401 -7.77 24.12 4.39
CA THR A 401 -7.34 25.52 4.32
C THR A 401 -8.35 26.38 3.57
N GLY A 402 -8.34 27.68 3.82
CA GLY A 402 -9.21 28.64 3.12
C GLY A 402 -10.70 28.30 3.21
N ASP A 403 -11.39 28.24 2.06
CA ASP A 403 -12.83 27.98 1.99
C ASP A 403 -13.21 26.58 2.53
N ARG A 404 -12.28 25.62 2.53
CA ARG A 404 -12.51 24.27 3.05
C ARG A 404 -12.73 24.22 4.56
N LEU A 405 -12.22 25.19 5.32
CA LEU A 405 -12.50 25.32 6.76
C LEU A 405 -14.00 25.55 7.06
N THR A 406 -14.69 26.25 6.17
CA THR A 406 -16.11 26.59 6.32
C THR A 406 -17.04 25.79 5.41
N ALA A 407 -16.51 24.83 4.65
CA ALA A 407 -17.28 23.95 3.78
C ALA A 407 -18.27 23.08 4.59
N ARG A 408 -19.36 22.65 3.95
CA ARG A 408 -20.28 21.66 4.52
C ARG A 408 -19.64 20.27 4.44
N ILE A 409 -19.94 19.43 5.43
CA ILE A 409 -19.43 18.06 5.47
C ILE A 409 -19.90 17.26 4.25
N GLY A 410 -21.12 17.51 3.76
CA GLY A 410 -21.66 16.89 2.56
C GLY A 410 -20.90 17.22 1.28
N ASP A 411 -20.28 18.41 1.20
CA ASP A 411 -19.52 18.88 0.04
C ASP A 411 -18.06 18.38 0.02
N LEU A 412 -17.64 17.63 1.05
CA LEU A 412 -16.30 17.07 1.10
C LEU A 412 -16.16 15.88 0.14
N SER A 413 -15.04 15.82 -0.57
CA SER A 413 -14.63 14.61 -1.32
C SER A 413 -14.46 13.41 -0.38
N GLY A 414 -14.40 12.19 -0.92
CA GLY A 414 -14.19 10.97 -0.14
C GLY A 414 -12.94 11.05 0.75
N GLY A 415 -11.80 11.44 0.18
CA GLY A 415 -10.56 11.60 0.93
C GLY A 415 -10.59 12.75 1.95
N GLU A 416 -11.22 13.89 1.65
CA GLU A 416 -11.43 14.97 2.63
C GLU A 416 -12.32 14.50 3.79
N ARG A 417 -13.38 13.76 3.50
CA ARG A 417 -14.28 13.21 4.51
C ARG A 417 -13.54 12.21 5.42
N ARG A 418 -12.67 11.38 4.84
CA ARG A 418 -11.83 10.42 5.58
C ARG A 418 -10.86 11.14 6.54
N ARG A 419 -10.16 12.16 6.05
CA ARG A 419 -9.28 13.01 6.86
C ARG A 419 -10.04 13.71 7.99
N PHE A 420 -11.22 14.20 7.70
CA PHE A 420 -12.08 14.86 8.68
C PHE A 420 -12.54 13.90 9.80
N GLN A 421 -12.97 12.68 9.44
CA GLN A 421 -13.34 11.65 10.41
C GLN A 421 -12.15 11.29 11.31
N LEU A 422 -10.98 11.06 10.71
CA LEU A 422 -9.77 10.76 11.47
C LEU A 422 -9.44 11.87 12.46
N LEU A 423 -9.43 13.14 12.03
CA LEU A 423 -9.20 14.29 12.92
C LEU A 423 -10.21 14.31 14.07
N ARG A 424 -11.51 14.09 13.77
CA ARG A 424 -12.57 14.08 14.78
C ARG A 424 -12.34 12.99 15.83
N LEU A 425 -11.98 11.77 15.40
CA LEU A 425 -11.65 10.66 16.30
C LEU A 425 -10.48 11.00 17.21
N LEU A 426 -9.42 11.60 16.67
CA LEU A 426 -8.23 11.99 17.43
C LEU A 426 -8.52 13.09 18.46
N LEU A 427 -9.42 14.02 18.14
CA LEU A 427 -9.85 15.07 19.07
C LEU A 427 -10.64 14.54 20.28
N GLY A 428 -11.21 13.35 20.18
CA GLY A 428 -11.83 12.65 21.30
C GLY A 428 -10.86 12.17 22.37
N GLU A 429 -9.53 12.32 22.16
CA GLU A 429 -8.46 11.84 23.04
C GLU A 429 -8.60 10.36 23.42
N PRO A 430 -8.80 9.46 22.44
CA PRO A 430 -8.90 8.03 22.73
C PRO A 430 -7.57 7.52 23.28
N ASN A 431 -7.65 6.43 24.06
CA ASN A 431 -6.47 5.68 24.49
C ASN A 431 -6.35 4.31 23.80
N VAL A 432 -7.36 3.93 22.99
CA VAL A 432 -7.35 2.79 22.09
C VAL A 432 -7.85 3.23 20.71
N LEU A 433 -7.06 2.99 19.67
CA LEU A 433 -7.41 3.27 18.27
C LEU A 433 -7.52 1.96 17.50
N LEU A 434 -8.65 1.77 16.84
CA LEU A 434 -8.87 0.72 15.86
C LEU A 434 -9.03 1.39 14.49
N LEU A 435 -8.12 1.12 13.57
CA LEU A 435 -8.09 1.75 12.25
C LEU A 435 -8.29 0.68 11.17
N ASP A 436 -9.39 0.78 10.41
CA ASP A 436 -9.69 -0.10 9.28
C ASP A 436 -9.38 0.61 7.97
N GLU A 437 -8.30 0.19 7.32
CA GLU A 437 -7.76 0.76 6.07
C GLU A 437 -7.63 2.29 6.12
N PRO A 438 -6.92 2.85 7.11
CA PRO A 438 -6.82 4.32 7.25
C PRO A 438 -6.07 4.98 6.10
N THR A 439 -5.31 4.23 5.34
CA THR A 439 -4.45 4.68 4.24
C THR A 439 -5.21 4.91 2.94
N ASN A 440 -6.39 4.30 2.78
CA ASN A 440 -7.20 4.43 1.57
C ASN A 440 -7.63 5.89 1.34
N ASP A 441 -7.56 6.35 0.10
CA ASP A 441 -7.93 7.70 -0.35
C ASP A 441 -7.09 8.84 0.25
N LEU A 442 -6.02 8.54 1.01
CA LEU A 442 -5.10 9.54 1.53
C LEU A 442 -3.91 9.72 0.59
N ASP A 443 -3.56 10.97 0.31
CA ASP A 443 -2.32 11.27 -0.40
C ASP A 443 -1.08 11.07 0.51
N ILE A 444 0.09 10.93 -0.11
CA ILE A 444 1.34 10.63 0.59
C ILE A 444 1.67 11.67 1.67
N GLU A 445 1.36 12.94 1.45
CA GLU A 445 1.61 13.98 2.46
C GLU A 445 0.70 13.79 3.68
N THR A 446 -0.59 13.51 3.47
CA THR A 446 -1.53 13.22 4.56
C THR A 446 -1.17 11.91 5.29
N LEU A 447 -0.72 10.89 4.56
CA LEU A 447 -0.20 9.65 5.16
C LEU A 447 0.98 9.93 6.08
N THR A 448 1.94 10.75 5.64
CA THR A 448 3.09 11.13 6.47
C THR A 448 2.66 11.85 7.74
N VAL A 449 1.68 12.76 7.66
CA VAL A 449 1.11 13.45 8.84
C VAL A 449 0.47 12.46 9.81
N LEU A 450 -0.28 11.49 9.30
CA LEU A 450 -0.90 10.44 10.12
C LEU A 450 0.15 9.56 10.81
N GLU A 451 1.18 9.15 10.08
CA GLU A 451 2.29 8.36 10.60
C GLU A 451 3.02 9.10 11.72
N ASP A 452 3.39 10.36 11.50
CA ASP A 452 4.07 11.20 12.49
C ASP A 452 3.21 11.37 13.76
N PHE A 453 1.89 11.51 13.59
CA PHE A 453 0.96 11.54 14.72
C PHE A 453 0.95 10.21 15.48
N LEU A 454 0.76 9.09 14.76
CA LEU A 454 0.69 7.76 15.37
C LEU A 454 2.01 7.36 16.02
N ASP A 455 3.16 7.72 15.44
CA ASP A 455 4.49 7.43 16.00
C ASP A 455 4.66 8.01 17.41
N GLY A 456 4.20 9.23 17.62
CA GLY A 456 4.24 9.89 18.94
C GLY A 456 3.08 9.56 19.89
N TRP A 457 2.06 8.81 19.44
CA TRP A 457 0.84 8.56 20.21
C TRP A 457 1.01 7.37 21.19
N PRO A 458 0.76 7.54 22.52
CA PRO A 458 1.12 6.55 23.54
C PRO A 458 0.05 5.49 23.81
N GLY A 459 -1.06 5.46 23.07
CA GLY A 459 -2.17 4.52 23.29
C GLY A 459 -1.96 3.16 22.63
N THR A 460 -2.93 2.25 22.82
CA THR A 460 -2.97 0.95 22.13
C THR A 460 -3.56 1.11 20.75
N LEU A 461 -2.87 0.60 19.74
CA LEU A 461 -3.21 0.73 18.31
C LEU A 461 -3.42 -0.64 17.69
N VAL A 462 -4.53 -0.82 16.99
CA VAL A 462 -4.74 -1.95 16.07
C VAL A 462 -5.08 -1.38 14.70
N VAL A 463 -4.30 -1.74 13.70
CA VAL A 463 -4.43 -1.23 12.33
C VAL A 463 -4.60 -2.38 11.36
N VAL A 464 -5.61 -2.30 10.52
CA VAL A 464 -5.73 -3.06 9.28
C VAL A 464 -5.27 -2.16 8.16
N SER A 465 -4.24 -2.53 7.41
CA SER A 465 -3.80 -1.80 6.23
C SER A 465 -3.09 -2.73 5.24
N HIS A 466 -3.14 -2.35 3.98
CA HIS A 466 -2.39 -2.98 2.89
C HIS A 466 -1.10 -2.20 2.56
N ASP A 467 -0.90 -1.01 3.11
CA ASP A 467 0.33 -0.22 2.98
C ASP A 467 1.41 -0.77 3.93
N ARG A 468 2.44 -1.41 3.34
CA ARG A 468 3.55 -2.04 4.08
C ARG A 468 4.36 -1.01 4.86
N TYR A 469 4.72 0.12 4.24
CA TYR A 469 5.50 1.17 4.89
C TYR A 469 4.76 1.79 6.07
N PHE A 470 3.43 1.93 5.93
CA PHE A 470 2.60 2.38 7.04
C PHE A 470 2.63 1.40 8.21
N LEU A 471 2.41 0.10 7.95
CA LEU A 471 2.44 -0.93 8.99
C LEU A 471 3.80 -0.99 9.68
N GLU A 472 4.91 -1.04 8.92
CA GLU A 472 6.26 -1.08 9.48
C GLU A 472 6.59 0.13 10.36
N ARG A 473 6.05 1.31 10.02
CA ARG A 473 6.31 2.52 10.77
C ARG A 473 5.47 2.67 12.03
N VAL A 474 4.18 2.28 12.00
CA VAL A 474 3.25 2.57 13.09
C VAL A 474 2.98 1.40 14.02
N THR A 475 3.47 0.18 13.70
CA THR A 475 3.21 -1.03 14.50
C THR A 475 4.48 -1.73 14.95
N ASP A 476 4.43 -2.37 16.12
CA ASP A 476 5.55 -3.14 16.69
C ASP A 476 5.45 -4.64 16.37
N SER A 477 4.25 -5.11 16.01
CA SER A 477 3.98 -6.50 15.67
C SER A 477 2.94 -6.61 14.58
N VAL A 478 3.08 -7.62 13.71
CA VAL A 478 2.10 -7.93 12.66
C VAL A 478 1.46 -9.28 12.96
N TRP A 479 0.15 -9.33 12.83
CA TRP A 479 -0.66 -10.53 13.01
C TRP A 479 -1.43 -10.83 11.73
N ALA A 480 -1.60 -12.09 11.41
CA ALA A 480 -2.27 -12.52 10.20
C ALA A 480 -3.55 -13.30 10.47
N LEU A 481 -4.55 -13.06 9.62
CA LEU A 481 -5.70 -13.92 9.42
C LEU A 481 -5.46 -14.78 8.17
N LEU A 482 -5.01 -16.01 8.38
CA LEU A 482 -4.64 -16.91 7.28
C LEU A 482 -5.85 -17.60 6.60
N GLY A 483 -7.05 -17.40 7.15
CA GLY A 483 -8.28 -18.01 6.60
C GLY A 483 -8.64 -19.36 7.19
N ASP A 484 -7.81 -19.90 8.08
CA ASP A 484 -8.02 -21.14 8.84
C ASP A 484 -8.84 -20.95 10.12
N GLY A 485 -9.21 -19.70 10.42
CA GLY A 485 -9.91 -19.28 11.65
C GLY A 485 -8.96 -18.95 12.81
N THR A 486 -7.66 -18.96 12.58
CA THR A 486 -6.66 -18.58 13.61
C THR A 486 -6.13 -17.18 13.38
N VAL A 487 -5.64 -16.56 14.45
CA VAL A 487 -4.91 -15.28 14.42
C VAL A 487 -3.49 -15.58 14.84
N SER A 488 -2.53 -15.40 13.94
CA SER A 488 -1.13 -15.78 14.16
C SER A 488 -0.22 -14.57 14.12
N MET A 489 0.70 -14.46 15.09
CA MET A 489 1.73 -13.42 15.09
C MET A 489 2.83 -13.79 14.08
N LEU A 490 3.27 -12.80 13.32
CA LEU A 490 4.32 -12.93 12.32
C LEU A 490 5.57 -12.14 12.74
N PRO A 491 6.62 -12.82 13.24
CA PRO A 491 7.84 -12.15 13.72
C PRO A 491 8.58 -11.32 12.66
N ARG A 492 8.52 -11.71 11.38
CA ARG A 492 9.12 -11.00 10.25
C ARG A 492 8.13 -10.09 9.51
N GLY A 493 6.95 -9.84 10.11
CA GLY A 493 5.95 -8.93 9.57
C GLY A 493 5.32 -9.38 8.26
N VAL A 494 5.09 -8.42 7.36
CA VAL A 494 4.37 -8.65 6.09
C VAL A 494 5.13 -9.58 5.15
N GLU A 495 6.47 -9.60 5.19
CA GLU A 495 7.27 -10.49 4.34
C GLU A 495 7.00 -11.97 4.66
N GLU A 496 6.95 -12.31 5.95
CA GLU A 496 6.62 -13.66 6.39
C GLU A 496 5.19 -14.07 5.97
N TYR A 497 4.25 -13.14 6.04
CA TYR A 497 2.89 -13.37 5.52
C TYR A 497 2.92 -13.79 4.05
N LEU A 498 3.64 -13.05 3.22
CA LEU A 498 3.73 -13.33 1.77
C LEU A 498 4.43 -14.66 1.48
N GLU A 499 5.48 -15.03 2.22
CA GLU A 499 6.14 -16.32 2.10
C GLU A 499 5.20 -17.48 2.45
N HIS A 500 4.43 -17.36 3.56
CA HIS A 500 3.44 -18.36 3.94
C HIS A 500 2.39 -18.55 2.86
N ARG A 501 1.85 -17.46 2.33
CA ARG A 501 0.83 -17.51 1.27
C ARG A 501 1.38 -18.09 -0.04
N ALA A 502 2.59 -17.71 -0.43
CA ALA A 502 3.25 -18.29 -1.60
C ALA A 502 3.45 -19.82 -1.46
N ALA A 503 3.84 -20.27 -0.26
CA ALA A 503 3.97 -21.70 0.04
C ALA A 503 2.61 -22.43 -0.01
N GLU A 504 1.54 -21.83 0.52
CA GLU A 504 0.18 -22.39 0.45
C GLU A 504 -0.32 -22.49 -1.00
N HIS A 505 -0.12 -21.44 -1.80
CA HIS A 505 -0.50 -21.45 -3.23
C HIS A 505 0.29 -22.52 -4.01
N ALA A 506 1.60 -22.64 -3.76
CA ALA A 506 2.43 -23.67 -4.38
C ALA A 506 1.97 -25.08 -4.00
N ALA A 507 1.64 -25.30 -2.72
CA ALA A 507 1.13 -26.58 -2.24
C ALA A 507 -0.24 -26.91 -2.83
N ALA A 508 -1.15 -25.94 -2.92
CA ALA A 508 -2.46 -26.09 -3.55
C ALA A 508 -2.34 -26.40 -5.05
N ALA A 509 -1.45 -25.72 -5.77
CA ALA A 509 -1.18 -25.97 -7.19
C ALA A 509 -0.60 -27.37 -7.42
N ALA A 510 0.33 -27.82 -6.56
CA ALA A 510 0.88 -29.17 -6.61
C ALA A 510 -0.20 -30.24 -6.36
N ALA A 511 -1.06 -30.04 -5.37
CA ALA A 511 -2.19 -30.93 -5.07
C ALA A 511 -3.21 -30.99 -6.21
N ALA A 512 -3.52 -29.84 -6.84
CA ALA A 512 -4.40 -29.77 -8.00
C ALA A 512 -3.80 -30.51 -9.22
N THR A 513 -2.50 -30.39 -9.43
CA THR A 513 -1.77 -31.09 -10.49
C THR A 513 -1.77 -32.60 -10.25
N GLU A 514 -1.65 -33.02 -8.99
CA GLU A 514 -1.71 -34.46 -8.63
C GLU A 514 -3.14 -35.00 -8.74
N ALA A 515 -4.17 -34.24 -8.40
CA ALA A 515 -5.57 -34.60 -8.55
C ALA A 515 -6.02 -34.66 -10.03
N ALA A 516 -5.44 -33.80 -10.88
CA ALA A 516 -5.71 -33.78 -12.33
C ALA A 516 -4.97 -34.90 -13.10
N ARG A 517 -4.06 -35.62 -12.41
CA ARG A 517 -3.40 -36.77 -13.02
C ARG A 517 -4.44 -37.86 -13.30
N PRO A 518 -4.63 -38.34 -14.56
CA PRO A 518 -5.58 -39.38 -14.85
C PRO A 518 -5.30 -40.58 -13.94
N ALA A 519 -6.34 -41.09 -13.29
CA ALA A 519 -6.22 -42.33 -12.54
C ALA A 519 -5.56 -43.39 -13.44
N PRO A 520 -4.55 -44.11 -12.95
CA PRO A 520 -3.91 -45.14 -13.74
C PRO A 520 -5.03 -46.12 -14.18
N PRO A 521 -5.07 -46.56 -15.47
CA PRO A 521 -6.05 -47.50 -15.93
C PRO A 521 -6.01 -48.75 -15.02
N PRO A 522 -7.18 -49.41 -14.77
CA PRO A 522 -7.24 -50.57 -13.89
C PRO A 522 -6.17 -51.55 -14.32
N ALA A 523 -5.38 -52.02 -13.39
CA ALA A 523 -4.26 -52.90 -13.61
C ALA A 523 -4.73 -54.18 -14.30
N ASP A 524 -4.47 -54.31 -15.60
CA ASP A 524 -4.33 -55.60 -16.25
C ASP A 524 -3.12 -56.32 -15.64
N GLU A 525 -3.28 -57.61 -15.40
CA GLU A 525 -2.30 -58.47 -14.74
C GLU A 525 -0.86 -58.29 -15.28
N PRO A 526 0.16 -58.52 -14.46
CA PRO A 526 1.52 -58.05 -14.71
C PRO A 526 2.16 -58.82 -15.90
N ARG A 527 2.15 -58.20 -17.06
CA ARG A 527 3.15 -58.56 -18.08
C ARG A 527 4.47 -57.92 -17.67
N ALA A 528 5.38 -58.77 -17.17
CA ALA A 528 6.75 -58.43 -16.85
C ALA A 528 7.45 -57.75 -18.04
N ARG A 529 7.54 -56.42 -18.03
CA ARG A 529 8.52 -55.68 -18.82
C ARG A 529 9.82 -55.69 -18.00
N SER A 530 10.81 -56.42 -18.50
CA SER A 530 12.18 -56.43 -17.98
C SER A 530 12.79 -55.05 -18.17
N GLY A 531 12.77 -54.21 -17.14
CA GLY A 531 13.63 -53.03 -17.08
C GLY A 531 15.08 -53.46 -17.16
N SER A 532 15.93 -52.71 -17.87
CA SER A 532 17.34 -53.01 -18.03
C SER A 532 18.01 -53.16 -16.64
N ALA A 533 19.10 -53.93 -16.54
CA ALA A 533 19.82 -54.09 -15.29
C ALA A 533 20.26 -52.73 -14.73
N GLU A 534 20.49 -51.75 -15.61
CA GLU A 534 20.87 -50.36 -15.30
C GLU A 534 19.73 -49.56 -14.62
N GLU A 535 18.48 -49.68 -15.11
CA GLU A 535 17.33 -49.00 -14.48
C GLU A 535 17.05 -49.53 -13.06
N ARG A 536 17.20 -50.83 -12.84
CA ARG A 536 17.03 -51.41 -11.50
C ARG A 536 18.14 -50.96 -10.53
N THR A 537 19.34 -50.75 -11.05
CA THR A 537 20.49 -50.29 -10.25
C THR A 537 20.29 -48.79 -9.93
N ALA A 538 19.87 -47.96 -10.89
CA ALA A 538 19.60 -46.55 -10.69
C ALA A 538 18.45 -46.31 -9.68
N ARG A 539 17.35 -47.09 -9.73
CA ARG A 539 16.28 -47.01 -8.70
C ARG A 539 16.75 -47.35 -7.30
N LYS A 540 17.59 -48.42 -7.16
CA LYS A 540 18.17 -48.76 -5.84
C LYS A 540 19.12 -47.67 -5.33
N THR A 541 19.83 -47.00 -6.23
CA THR A 541 20.74 -45.90 -5.87
C THR A 541 19.93 -44.68 -5.41
N LEU A 542 18.86 -44.32 -6.09
CA LEU A 542 17.93 -43.26 -5.69
C LEU A 542 17.32 -43.52 -4.30
N ASP A 543 16.74 -44.71 -4.07
CA ASP A 543 16.17 -45.11 -2.78
C ASP A 543 17.20 -45.03 -1.62
N ARG A 544 18.48 -45.31 -1.93
CA ARG A 544 19.57 -45.17 -0.94
C ARG A 544 19.90 -43.70 -0.67
N LEU A 545 20.01 -42.89 -1.72
CA LEU A 545 20.33 -41.46 -1.64
C LEU A 545 19.20 -40.67 -0.95
N ASP A 546 17.93 -40.98 -1.21
CA ASP A 546 16.80 -40.39 -0.49
C ASP A 546 16.88 -40.63 1.01
N LYS A 547 17.20 -41.83 1.43
CA LYS A 547 17.39 -42.16 2.86
C LYS A 547 18.58 -41.43 3.47
N GLN A 548 19.65 -41.21 2.71
CA GLN A 548 20.83 -40.48 3.17
C GLN A 548 20.53 -38.98 3.29
N LEU A 549 19.85 -38.38 2.31
CA LEU A 549 19.41 -36.98 2.33
C LEU A 549 18.45 -36.69 3.50
N ALA A 550 17.48 -37.58 3.74
CA ALA A 550 16.59 -37.48 4.88
C ALA A 550 17.37 -37.49 6.23
N ARG A 551 18.38 -38.34 6.34
CA ARG A 551 19.21 -38.42 7.57
C ARG A 551 20.08 -37.17 7.77
N VAL A 552 20.63 -36.61 6.69
CA VAL A 552 21.40 -35.36 6.75
C VAL A 552 20.49 -34.20 7.14
N ALA A 553 19.28 -34.12 6.62
CA ALA A 553 18.29 -33.11 6.98
C ALA A 553 17.88 -33.20 8.46
N GLU A 554 17.71 -34.39 9.01
CA GLU A 554 17.45 -34.59 10.44
C GLU A 554 18.63 -34.14 11.33
N GLN A 555 19.85 -34.38 10.90
CA GLN A 555 21.05 -33.95 11.61
C GLN A 555 21.26 -32.44 11.54
N GLU A 556 20.94 -31.82 10.41
CA GLU A 556 20.95 -30.37 10.22
C GLU A 556 19.93 -29.67 11.14
N ALA A 557 18.71 -30.22 11.23
CA ALA A 557 17.70 -29.74 12.15
C ALA A 557 18.11 -29.86 13.63
N ALA A 558 18.73 -30.99 14.01
CA ALA A 558 19.23 -31.19 15.37
C ALA A 558 20.37 -30.22 15.73
N LEU A 559 21.31 -29.98 14.81
CA LEU A 559 22.40 -29.01 15.01
C LEU A 559 21.86 -27.56 15.12
N ASN A 560 20.90 -27.18 14.31
CA ASN A 560 20.28 -25.86 14.41
C ASN A 560 19.55 -25.67 15.75
N ALA A 561 18.88 -26.71 16.26
CA ALA A 561 18.26 -26.69 17.59
C ALA A 561 19.31 -26.57 18.71
N GLU A 562 20.47 -27.27 18.59
CA GLU A 562 21.55 -27.17 19.55
C GLU A 562 22.25 -25.80 19.52
N MET A 563 22.41 -25.17 18.34
CA MET A 563 22.90 -23.81 18.19
C MET A 563 21.96 -22.79 18.85
N ALA A 564 20.67 -22.96 18.68
CA ALA A 564 19.67 -22.10 19.32
C ALA A 564 19.68 -22.23 20.86
N ALA A 565 19.90 -23.46 21.38
CA ALA A 565 19.98 -23.70 22.82
C ALA A 565 21.26 -23.13 23.47
N HIS A 566 22.31 -22.95 22.68
CA HIS A 566 23.63 -22.48 23.17
C HIS A 566 24.03 -21.11 22.60
N ALA A 567 23.03 -20.24 22.26
CA ALA A 567 23.22 -18.94 21.59
C ALA A 567 24.17 -17.96 22.32
N HIS A 568 24.53 -18.22 23.59
CA HIS A 568 25.41 -17.37 24.38
C HIS A 568 26.85 -17.91 24.53
N ASP A 569 27.13 -19.09 23.99
CA ASP A 569 28.46 -19.76 24.10
C ASP A 569 29.20 -19.70 22.75
N TYR A 570 30.08 -18.69 22.61
CA TYR A 570 30.75 -18.39 21.34
C TYR A 570 31.68 -19.51 20.86
N GLU A 571 32.40 -20.20 21.78
CA GLU A 571 33.29 -21.30 21.40
C GLU A 571 32.49 -22.51 20.88
N ARG A 572 31.36 -22.79 21.51
CA ARG A 572 30.49 -23.91 21.14
C ARG A 572 29.73 -23.64 19.86
N LEU A 573 29.32 -22.39 19.62
CA LEU A 573 28.70 -21.95 18.36
C LEU A 573 29.66 -22.06 17.17
N ALA A 574 30.96 -21.79 17.37
CA ALA A 574 31.96 -21.93 16.32
C ALA A 574 32.16 -23.40 15.92
N ASP A 575 32.19 -24.34 16.88
CA ASP A 575 32.28 -25.79 16.61
C ASP A 575 31.04 -26.33 15.92
N LEU A 576 29.84 -25.94 16.42
CA LEU A 576 28.56 -26.32 15.80
C LEU A 576 28.41 -25.73 14.38
N GLY A 577 28.85 -24.50 14.14
CA GLY A 577 28.91 -23.88 12.83
C GLY A 577 29.78 -24.60 11.83
N ALA A 578 30.97 -25.06 12.26
CA ALA A 578 31.87 -25.88 11.43
C ALA A 578 31.24 -27.25 11.06
N ARG A 579 30.51 -27.86 12.00
CA ARG A 579 29.78 -29.12 11.75
C ARG A 579 28.60 -28.91 10.80
N LEU A 580 27.90 -27.79 10.92
CA LEU A 580 26.80 -27.44 10.01
C LEU A 580 27.31 -27.24 8.58
N GLN A 581 28.42 -26.53 8.40
CA GLN A 581 29.07 -26.38 7.10
C GLN A 581 29.48 -27.72 6.48
N ALA A 582 30.02 -28.65 7.28
CA ALA A 582 30.38 -29.98 6.79
C ALA A 582 29.15 -30.79 6.34
N LEU A 583 28.02 -30.70 7.07
CA LEU A 583 26.75 -31.34 6.69
C LEU A 583 26.15 -30.73 5.45
N THR A 584 26.20 -29.40 5.28
CA THR A 584 25.72 -28.71 4.07
C THR A 584 26.51 -29.17 2.83
N ALA A 585 27.84 -29.27 2.94
CA ALA A 585 28.70 -29.78 1.87
C ALA A 585 28.40 -31.25 1.52
N GLU A 586 28.09 -32.08 2.54
CA GLU A 586 27.69 -33.47 2.34
C GLU A 586 26.34 -33.57 1.65
N LYS A 587 25.37 -32.71 1.99
CA LYS A 587 24.05 -32.61 1.36
C LYS A 587 24.17 -32.26 -0.13
N GLU A 588 24.92 -31.22 -0.45
CA GLU A 588 25.16 -30.80 -1.84
C GLU A 588 25.77 -31.91 -2.70
N ARG A 589 26.70 -32.66 -2.13
CA ARG A 589 27.29 -33.83 -2.83
C ARG A 589 26.25 -34.91 -3.08
N LEU A 590 25.43 -35.25 -2.07
CA LEU A 590 24.40 -36.28 -2.20
C LEU A 590 23.28 -35.84 -3.20
N GLU A 591 22.95 -34.56 -3.25
CA GLU A 591 22.01 -34.00 -4.22
C GLU A 591 22.54 -34.11 -5.66
N LEU A 592 23.83 -33.86 -5.89
CA LEU A 592 24.45 -34.05 -7.20
C LEU A 592 24.45 -35.54 -7.60
N GLU A 593 24.83 -36.46 -6.68
CA GLU A 593 24.75 -37.91 -6.95
C GLU A 593 23.31 -38.38 -7.22
N TRP A 594 22.33 -37.76 -6.58
CA TRP A 594 20.92 -38.05 -6.80
C TRP A 594 20.46 -37.58 -8.20
N LEU A 595 20.87 -36.38 -8.63
CA LEU A 595 20.59 -35.86 -9.98
C LEU A 595 21.20 -36.75 -11.07
N ASP A 596 22.46 -37.16 -10.91
CA ASP A 596 23.13 -38.08 -11.85
C ASP A 596 22.39 -39.42 -11.95
N ALA A 597 21.93 -39.95 -10.81
CA ALA A 597 21.16 -41.22 -10.80
C ALA A 597 19.72 -41.06 -11.38
N ALA A 598 19.11 -39.87 -11.23
CA ALA A 598 17.81 -39.56 -11.78
C ALA A 598 17.85 -39.39 -13.32
N GLU A 599 18.90 -38.77 -13.87
CA GLU A 599 19.10 -38.65 -15.31
C GLU A 599 19.20 -40.00 -16.03
N LEU A 600 19.68 -41.04 -15.33
CA LEU A 600 19.74 -42.40 -15.88
C LEU A 600 18.36 -43.08 -15.97
N LEU A 601 17.31 -42.52 -15.41
CA LEU A 601 15.94 -43.04 -15.39
C LEU A 601 14.95 -42.25 -16.26
N GLY A 602 15.32 -41.02 -16.70
CA GLY A 602 14.55 -40.18 -17.62
C GLY A 602 14.96 -40.38 -19.03
#